data_b044d1936ef925b40c4907f654be7210
#
_entry.id   b044d1936ef925b40c4907f654be7210
#
_cell.length_a   1.000
_cell.length_b   1.000
_cell.length_c   1.000
_cell.angle_alpha   90.00
_cell.angle_beta   90.00
_cell.angle_gamma   90.00
#
_symmetry.space_group_name_H-M   'P 1'
#
loop_
_entity.id
_entity.type
_entity.pdbx_description
1 polymer ?
#
loop_
_entity_poly.entity_id
_entity_poly.type
_entity_poly.pdbx_seq_one_letter_code
_entity_poly.pdbx_strand_id
1 'polypeptide(L)'
;MKNTPLILSIVALVAAILVGILQLTSGNGKTANVAAEGAETVAAKGAAVYFNLDRVLNEYDMANDLSSVVETKVQSIQQEITRRGNNLQKKANDFQEKIDKGLITRSVAEVQAQKLQQEQNDFNNYAAQKQQEIAEEQQVMMNQIGDAIKKFIDKFNEDKQFALIISTQGDVLPSPVVAGDASLDITDIVIAGLNEEYVKNKAKENN
;
A
#
# COMPACT_ATOMS: atom_id res chain seq x y z
N MET A 1 -37.03 -14.10 -22.18
CA MET A 1 -36.75 -13.46 -20.86
C MET A 1 -35.88 -14.33 -19.94
N LYS A 2 -34.82 -15.02 -20.49
CA LYS A 2 -33.91 -15.85 -19.67
C LYS A 2 -32.57 -15.16 -19.32
N ASN A 3 -32.32 -13.95 -19.81
CA ASN A 3 -31.01 -13.28 -19.68
C ASN A 3 -31.01 -12.16 -18.64
N THR A 4 -32.14 -11.80 -18.06
CA THR A 4 -32.26 -10.76 -17.01
C THR A 4 -31.44 -11.06 -15.75
N PRO A 5 -31.34 -12.33 -15.26
CA PRO A 5 -30.53 -12.62 -14.09
C PRO A 5 -29.03 -12.52 -14.38
N LEU A 6 -28.58 -12.73 -15.60
CA LEU A 6 -27.16 -12.64 -15.98
C LEU A 6 -26.69 -11.19 -15.99
N ILE A 7 -27.52 -10.28 -16.48
CA ILE A 7 -27.20 -8.83 -16.51
C ILE A 7 -27.21 -8.24 -15.09
N LEU A 8 -28.19 -8.62 -14.27
CA LEU A 8 -28.23 -8.22 -12.87
C LEU A 8 -27.01 -8.71 -12.07
N SER A 9 -26.52 -9.93 -12.37
CA SER A 9 -25.32 -10.48 -11.69
C SER A 9 -24.04 -9.74 -12.10
N ILE A 10 -23.93 -9.31 -13.36
CA ILE A 10 -22.80 -8.52 -13.87
C ILE A 10 -22.74 -7.16 -13.17
N VAL A 11 -23.87 -6.48 -13.06
CA VAL A 11 -23.99 -5.16 -12.40
C VAL A 11 -23.60 -5.25 -10.92
N ALA A 12 -24.11 -6.25 -10.21
CA ALA A 12 -23.84 -6.44 -8.79
C ALA A 12 -22.37 -6.77 -8.51
N LEU A 13 -21.74 -7.54 -9.39
CA LEU A 13 -20.35 -7.99 -9.21
C LEU A 13 -19.35 -6.83 -9.47
N VAL A 14 -19.62 -5.99 -10.47
CA VAL A 14 -18.81 -4.78 -10.72
C VAL A 14 -18.87 -3.82 -9.53
N ALA A 15 -20.06 -3.64 -8.95
CA ALA A 15 -20.23 -2.79 -7.77
C ALA A 15 -19.49 -3.34 -6.54
N ALA A 16 -19.49 -4.67 -6.34
CA ALA A 16 -18.80 -5.29 -5.21
C ALA A 16 -17.27 -5.16 -5.28
N ILE A 17 -16.69 -5.27 -6.48
CA ILE A 17 -15.24 -5.10 -6.68
C ILE A 17 -14.82 -3.65 -6.41
N LEU A 18 -15.60 -2.67 -6.86
CA LEU A 18 -15.33 -1.25 -6.62
C LEU A 18 -15.39 -0.87 -5.14
N VAL A 19 -16.31 -1.45 -4.37
CA VAL A 19 -16.43 -1.20 -2.92
C VAL A 19 -15.30 -1.87 -2.14
N GLY A 20 -14.84 -3.06 -2.54
CA GLY A 20 -13.74 -3.77 -1.86
C GLY A 20 -12.41 -3.03 -1.93
N ILE A 21 -12.13 -2.33 -3.03
CA ILE A 21 -10.89 -1.59 -3.23
C ILE A 21 -10.88 -0.26 -2.43
N LEU A 22 -12.05 0.37 -2.25
CA LEU A 22 -12.20 1.61 -1.48
C LEU A 22 -11.91 1.43 0.03
N GLN A 23 -12.04 0.22 0.58
CA GLN A 23 -11.80 -0.02 2.00
C GLN A 23 -10.31 -0.15 2.37
N LEU A 24 -9.43 -0.37 1.38
CA LEU A 24 -7.98 -0.52 1.61
C LEU A 24 -7.23 0.82 1.70
N THR A 25 -7.86 1.95 1.33
CA THR A 25 -7.21 3.26 1.29
C THR A 25 -7.59 4.20 2.45
N SER A 26 -8.44 3.75 3.41
CA SER A 26 -8.93 4.60 4.50
C SER A 26 -8.20 4.33 5.82
N GLY A 27 -6.99 4.82 5.91
CA GLY A 27 -6.21 4.78 7.16
C GLY A 27 -5.21 5.93 7.24
N ASN A 28 -5.68 7.19 7.22
CA ASN A 28 -4.79 8.33 7.43
C ASN A 28 -5.19 9.07 8.71
N GLY A 29 -4.63 8.62 9.83
CA GLY A 29 -4.67 9.34 11.11
C GLY A 29 -3.52 10.35 11.17
N LYS A 30 -3.82 11.64 11.03
CA LYS A 30 -2.87 12.72 11.33
C LYS A 30 -2.66 12.77 12.84
N THR A 31 -1.48 12.41 13.30
CA THR A 31 -1.01 12.73 14.65
C THR A 31 -0.15 13.99 14.62
N ALA A 32 -0.43 14.88 15.56
CA ALA A 32 0.23 16.18 15.68
C ALA A 32 1.69 16.03 16.11
N ASN A 33 2.58 16.71 15.37
CA ASN A 33 3.98 16.89 15.73
C ASN A 33 4.09 17.69 17.03
N VAL A 34 4.68 17.07 18.05
CA VAL A 34 5.34 17.78 19.14
C VAL A 34 6.84 17.64 18.88
N ALA A 35 7.46 18.75 18.47
CA ALA A 35 8.89 18.83 18.28
C ALA A 35 9.59 18.66 19.65
N ALA A 36 10.30 17.56 19.84
CA ALA A 36 11.27 17.42 20.92
C ALA A 36 12.63 17.84 20.37
N GLU A 37 13.20 18.91 20.92
CA GLU A 37 14.58 19.36 20.69
C GLU A 37 15.54 18.19 20.98
N GLY A 38 16.52 18.02 20.08
CA GLY A 38 17.45 16.90 20.07
C GLY A 38 18.18 16.69 21.39
N ALA A 39 17.79 15.67 22.12
CA ALA A 39 18.60 15.10 23.18
C ALA A 39 19.60 14.13 22.52
N GLU A 40 20.88 14.46 22.51
CA GLU A 40 21.92 13.47 22.25
C GLU A 40 21.73 12.32 23.23
N THR A 41 21.55 11.09 22.72
CA THR A 41 21.43 9.91 23.57
C THR A 41 22.72 9.76 24.38
N VAL A 42 22.59 9.80 25.68
CA VAL A 42 23.69 9.59 26.64
C VAL A 42 23.79 8.11 27.01
N ALA A 43 23.11 7.22 26.28
CA ALA A 43 23.12 5.78 26.55
C ALA A 43 24.53 5.22 26.48
N ALA A 44 24.94 4.58 27.56
CA ALA A 44 26.29 4.01 27.69
C ALA A 44 26.45 2.76 26.83
N LYS A 45 27.71 2.45 26.45
CA LYS A 45 28.08 1.18 25.83
C LYS A 45 27.54 0.01 26.68
N GLY A 46 26.93 -0.97 26.00
CA GLY A 46 26.30 -2.11 26.66
C GLY A 46 24.88 -1.85 27.19
N ALA A 47 24.32 -0.64 27.01
CA ALA A 47 22.93 -0.36 27.35
C ALA A 47 21.95 -1.07 26.40
N ALA A 48 20.72 -1.30 26.87
CA ALA A 48 19.59 -1.59 26.01
C ALA A 48 18.90 -0.29 25.63
N VAL A 49 18.71 -0.06 24.34
CA VAL A 49 18.06 1.14 23.78
C VAL A 49 16.88 0.76 22.93
N TYR A 50 16.01 1.72 22.61
CA TYR A 50 14.86 1.47 21.76
C TYR A 50 14.63 2.61 20.76
N PHE A 51 13.92 2.31 19.68
CA PHE A 51 13.42 3.30 18.73
C PHE A 51 11.98 2.99 18.34
N ASN A 52 11.23 4.04 18.02
CA ASN A 52 9.84 3.94 17.57
C ASN A 52 9.81 3.71 16.06
N LEU A 53 9.45 2.48 15.65
CA LEU A 53 9.41 2.08 14.24
C LEU A 53 8.35 2.86 13.45
N ASP A 54 7.19 3.18 14.06
CA ASP A 54 6.14 3.91 13.37
C ASP A 54 6.60 5.34 13.04
N ARG A 55 7.33 6.00 13.96
CA ARG A 55 7.96 7.28 13.67
C ARG A 55 9.00 7.16 12.57
N VAL A 56 9.86 6.16 12.65
CA VAL A 56 10.87 5.90 11.61
C VAL A 56 10.19 5.74 10.25
N LEU A 57 9.14 4.91 10.14
CA LEU A 57 8.43 4.69 8.87
C LEU A 57 7.76 5.96 8.33
N ASN A 58 7.29 6.84 9.21
CA ASN A 58 6.63 8.10 8.82
C ASN A 58 7.61 9.23 8.47
N GLU A 59 8.80 9.23 9.06
CA GLU A 59 9.78 10.32 8.93
C GLU A 59 11.01 9.94 8.08
N TYR A 60 11.09 8.69 7.60
CA TYR A 60 12.17 8.21 6.72
C TYR A 60 11.87 8.56 5.26
N ASP A 61 12.72 9.38 4.65
CA ASP A 61 12.56 9.86 3.27
C ASP A 61 12.42 8.73 2.24
N MET A 62 13.20 7.66 2.36
CA MET A 62 13.08 6.49 1.48
C MET A 62 11.71 5.83 1.61
N ALA A 63 11.18 5.71 2.83
CA ALA A 63 9.85 5.13 3.05
C ALA A 63 8.76 6.00 2.42
N ASN A 64 8.88 7.31 2.53
CA ASN A 64 7.96 8.26 1.91
C ASN A 64 8.04 8.22 0.38
N ASP A 65 9.24 8.19 -0.20
CA ASP A 65 9.45 8.10 -1.64
C ASP A 65 8.86 6.79 -2.21
N LEU A 66 9.17 5.64 -1.58
CA LEU A 66 8.64 4.33 -2.01
C LEU A 66 7.12 4.24 -1.84
N SER A 67 6.58 4.74 -0.74
CA SER A 67 5.13 4.78 -0.51
C SER A 67 4.42 5.62 -1.58
N SER A 68 4.99 6.76 -1.96
CA SER A 68 4.44 7.61 -3.03
C SER A 68 4.41 6.90 -4.39
N VAL A 69 5.45 6.12 -4.71
CA VAL A 69 5.49 5.30 -5.94
C VAL A 69 4.39 4.23 -5.93
N VAL A 70 4.26 3.50 -4.81
CA VAL A 70 3.22 2.47 -4.67
C VAL A 70 1.82 3.09 -4.71
N GLU A 71 1.61 4.22 -4.04
CA GLU A 71 0.32 4.93 -4.06
C GLU A 71 -0.06 5.37 -5.47
N THR A 72 0.88 5.94 -6.24
CA THR A 72 0.67 6.32 -7.64
C THR A 72 0.26 5.12 -8.48
N LYS A 73 0.91 3.96 -8.28
CA LYS A 73 0.58 2.71 -8.96
C LYS A 73 -0.81 2.21 -8.59
N VAL A 74 -1.17 2.25 -7.30
CA VAL A 74 -2.51 1.90 -6.79
C VAL A 74 -3.58 2.78 -7.44
N GLN A 75 -3.38 4.09 -7.47
CA GLN A 75 -4.32 5.04 -8.09
C GLN A 75 -4.49 4.76 -9.59
N SER A 76 -3.40 4.48 -10.31
CA SER A 76 -3.44 4.14 -11.74
C SER A 76 -4.22 2.84 -11.99
N ILE A 77 -3.97 1.81 -11.20
CA ILE A 77 -4.69 0.53 -11.27
C ILE A 77 -6.18 0.74 -10.97
N GLN A 78 -6.51 1.52 -9.94
CA GLN A 78 -7.89 1.83 -9.57
C GLN A 78 -8.64 2.55 -10.70
N GLN A 79 -8.02 3.54 -11.33
CA GLN A 79 -8.60 4.24 -12.47
C GLN A 79 -8.86 3.30 -13.65
N GLU A 80 -7.92 2.39 -13.93
CA GLU A 80 -8.07 1.43 -15.03
C GLU A 80 -9.17 0.39 -14.75
N ILE A 81 -9.27 -0.12 -13.51
CA ILE A 81 -10.37 -1.02 -13.11
C ILE A 81 -11.71 -0.30 -13.26
N THR A 82 -11.81 0.93 -12.77
CA THR A 82 -13.03 1.74 -12.89
C THR A 82 -13.41 1.96 -14.36
N ARG A 83 -12.45 2.31 -15.20
CA ARG A 83 -12.65 2.52 -16.64
C ARG A 83 -13.15 1.25 -17.34
N ARG A 84 -12.52 0.09 -17.04
CA ARG A 84 -12.94 -1.21 -17.61
C ARG A 84 -14.32 -1.63 -17.13
N GLY A 85 -14.61 -1.47 -15.84
CA GLY A 85 -15.91 -1.77 -15.27
C GLY A 85 -17.04 -0.93 -15.89
N ASN A 86 -16.82 0.38 -16.02
CA ASN A 86 -17.78 1.27 -16.66
C ASN A 86 -18.01 0.93 -18.14
N ASN A 87 -16.94 0.53 -18.86
CA ASN A 87 -17.05 0.11 -20.25
C ASN A 87 -17.88 -1.17 -20.38
N LEU A 88 -17.62 -2.16 -19.52
CA LEU A 88 -18.37 -3.41 -19.50
C LEU A 88 -19.84 -3.17 -19.14
N GLN A 89 -20.13 -2.32 -18.16
CA GLN A 89 -21.48 -1.91 -17.79
C GLN A 89 -22.21 -1.25 -18.97
N LYS A 90 -21.53 -0.35 -19.68
CA LYS A 90 -22.09 0.29 -20.87
C LYS A 90 -22.44 -0.74 -21.95
N LYS A 91 -21.53 -1.67 -22.23
CA LYS A 91 -21.79 -2.75 -23.21
C LYS A 91 -22.97 -3.63 -22.80
N ALA A 92 -23.10 -3.94 -21.51
CA ALA A 92 -24.23 -4.73 -21.00
C ALA A 92 -25.57 -3.99 -21.17
N ASN A 93 -25.58 -2.68 -20.87
CA ASN A 93 -26.77 -1.83 -21.05
C ASN A 93 -27.14 -1.68 -22.54
N ASP A 94 -26.17 -1.43 -23.41
CA ASP A 94 -26.36 -1.34 -24.86
C ASP A 94 -26.90 -2.65 -25.43
N PHE A 95 -26.40 -3.80 -24.91
CA PHE A 95 -26.90 -5.13 -25.31
C PHE A 95 -28.36 -5.35 -24.89
N GLN A 96 -28.69 -4.99 -23.64
CA GLN A 96 -30.07 -5.10 -23.15
C GLN A 96 -31.03 -4.23 -23.97
N GLU A 97 -30.66 -3.00 -24.23
CA GLU A 97 -31.46 -2.07 -25.06
C GLU A 97 -31.73 -2.62 -26.46
N LYS A 98 -30.71 -3.24 -27.09
CA LYS A 98 -30.86 -3.87 -28.41
C LYS A 98 -31.83 -5.04 -28.40
N ILE A 99 -31.83 -5.84 -27.32
CA ILE A 99 -32.79 -6.94 -27.15
C ILE A 99 -34.21 -6.37 -26.97
N ASP A 100 -34.37 -5.40 -26.07
CA ASP A 100 -35.68 -4.86 -25.71
C ASP A 100 -36.36 -4.16 -26.90
N LYS A 101 -35.57 -3.52 -27.75
CA LYS A 101 -36.02 -2.85 -28.98
C LYS A 101 -36.12 -3.79 -30.20
N GLY A 102 -35.77 -5.07 -30.06
CA GLY A 102 -35.81 -6.01 -31.16
C GLY A 102 -34.81 -5.72 -32.30
N LEU A 103 -33.72 -5.03 -31.99
CA LEU A 103 -32.73 -4.53 -32.97
C LEU A 103 -31.72 -5.64 -33.41
N ILE A 104 -31.72 -6.78 -32.74
CA ILE A 104 -30.79 -7.88 -33.03
C ILE A 104 -31.57 -9.19 -33.10
N THR A 105 -31.08 -10.10 -33.98
CA THR A 105 -31.65 -11.44 -34.07
C THR A 105 -31.24 -12.30 -32.88
N ARG A 106 -31.98 -13.40 -32.66
CA ARG A 106 -31.67 -14.35 -31.59
C ARG A 106 -30.23 -14.89 -31.66
N SER A 107 -29.78 -15.27 -32.87
CA SER A 107 -28.42 -15.78 -33.06
C SER A 107 -27.34 -14.73 -32.71
N VAL A 108 -27.56 -13.50 -33.11
CA VAL A 108 -26.63 -12.37 -32.75
C VAL A 108 -26.67 -12.14 -31.25
N ALA A 109 -27.82 -12.20 -30.61
CA ALA A 109 -27.96 -12.05 -29.17
C ALA A 109 -27.19 -13.11 -28.40
N GLU A 110 -27.27 -14.36 -28.82
CA GLU A 110 -26.55 -15.50 -28.22
C GLU A 110 -25.02 -15.28 -28.29
N VAL A 111 -24.49 -14.86 -29.45
CA VAL A 111 -23.06 -14.58 -29.63
C VAL A 111 -22.62 -13.40 -28.77
N GLN A 112 -23.41 -12.30 -28.73
CA GLN A 112 -23.08 -11.13 -27.90
C GLN A 112 -23.14 -11.44 -26.39
N ALA A 113 -24.09 -12.28 -25.95
CA ALA A 113 -24.16 -12.73 -24.57
C ALA A 113 -22.92 -13.53 -24.15
N GLN A 114 -22.44 -14.44 -25.00
CA GLN A 114 -21.22 -15.19 -24.75
C GLN A 114 -20.00 -14.29 -24.67
N LYS A 115 -19.91 -13.30 -25.58
CA LYS A 115 -18.81 -12.32 -25.57
C LYS A 115 -18.81 -11.48 -24.31
N LEU A 116 -19.97 -10.99 -23.86
CA LEU A 116 -20.10 -10.24 -22.61
C LEU A 116 -19.70 -11.09 -21.40
N GLN A 117 -20.09 -12.36 -21.38
CA GLN A 117 -19.68 -13.28 -20.32
C GLN A 117 -18.15 -13.47 -20.29
N GLN A 118 -17.52 -13.60 -21.47
CA GLN A 118 -16.06 -13.68 -21.55
C GLN A 118 -15.39 -12.38 -21.07
N GLU A 119 -15.85 -11.22 -21.55
CA GLU A 119 -15.32 -9.91 -21.11
C GLU A 119 -15.48 -9.70 -19.59
N GLN A 120 -16.56 -10.22 -18.98
CA GLN A 120 -16.76 -10.22 -17.54
C GLN A 120 -15.70 -11.07 -16.83
N ASN A 121 -15.44 -12.28 -17.33
CA ASN A 121 -14.43 -13.18 -16.76
C ASN A 121 -13.03 -12.55 -16.88
N ASP A 122 -12.72 -11.95 -18.03
CA ASP A 122 -11.44 -11.25 -18.28
C ASP A 122 -11.27 -10.06 -17.33
N PHE A 123 -12.34 -9.30 -17.09
CA PHE A 123 -12.34 -8.21 -16.14
C PHE A 123 -12.08 -8.70 -14.70
N ASN A 124 -12.74 -9.76 -14.27
CA ASN A 124 -12.57 -10.33 -12.95
C ASN A 124 -11.13 -10.84 -12.74
N ASN A 125 -10.59 -11.56 -13.73
CA ASN A 125 -9.21 -12.05 -13.71
C ASN A 125 -8.21 -10.88 -13.65
N TYR A 126 -8.43 -9.83 -14.46
CA TYR A 126 -7.60 -8.64 -14.44
C TYR A 126 -7.63 -7.95 -13.07
N ALA A 127 -8.80 -7.75 -12.48
CA ALA A 127 -8.94 -7.12 -11.18
C ALA A 127 -8.23 -7.93 -10.07
N ALA A 128 -8.40 -9.26 -10.07
CA ALA A 128 -7.74 -10.16 -9.13
C ALA A 128 -6.21 -10.12 -9.28
N GLN A 129 -5.70 -10.17 -10.51
CA GLN A 129 -4.27 -10.08 -10.79
C GLN A 129 -3.69 -8.74 -10.32
N LYS A 130 -4.40 -7.63 -10.55
CA LYS A 130 -3.94 -6.31 -10.13
C LYS A 130 -3.97 -6.14 -8.61
N GLN A 131 -4.93 -6.77 -7.92
CA GLN A 131 -4.94 -6.80 -6.46
C GLN A 131 -3.74 -7.54 -5.89
N GLN A 132 -3.37 -8.67 -6.50
CA GLN A 132 -2.16 -9.40 -6.11
C GLN A 132 -0.88 -8.59 -6.37
N GLU A 133 -0.79 -7.93 -7.53
CA GLU A 133 0.34 -7.06 -7.89
C GLU A 133 0.54 -5.94 -6.85
N ILE A 134 -0.55 -5.31 -6.39
CA ILE A 134 -0.48 -4.29 -5.33
C ILE A 134 0.08 -4.88 -4.04
N ALA A 135 -0.40 -6.05 -3.63
CA ALA A 135 0.07 -6.71 -2.40
C ALA A 135 1.56 -7.08 -2.49
N GLU A 136 2.01 -7.57 -3.64
CA GLU A 136 3.42 -7.89 -3.89
C GLU A 136 4.31 -6.64 -3.84
N GLU A 137 3.88 -5.53 -4.46
CA GLU A 137 4.61 -4.26 -4.42
C GLU A 137 4.72 -3.70 -2.99
N GLN A 138 3.64 -3.78 -2.22
CA GLN A 138 3.67 -3.37 -0.81
C GLN A 138 4.64 -4.22 0.01
N GLN A 139 4.67 -5.54 -0.23
CA GLN A 139 5.60 -6.43 0.44
C GLN A 139 7.06 -6.13 0.06
N VAL A 140 7.32 -5.89 -1.24
CA VAL A 140 8.65 -5.50 -1.72
C VAL A 140 9.10 -4.18 -1.09
N MET A 141 8.21 -3.18 -1.05
CA MET A 141 8.47 -1.90 -0.42
C MET A 141 8.84 -2.08 1.07
N MET A 142 8.04 -2.83 1.83
CA MET A 142 8.29 -3.07 3.25
C MET A 142 9.60 -3.82 3.49
N ASN A 143 9.94 -4.79 2.64
CA ASN A 143 11.20 -5.50 2.72
C ASN A 143 12.39 -4.55 2.46
N GLN A 144 12.30 -3.69 1.45
CA GLN A 144 13.37 -2.72 1.14
C GLN A 144 13.60 -1.74 2.30
N ILE A 145 12.51 -1.22 2.88
CA ILE A 145 12.58 -0.32 4.04
C ILE A 145 13.19 -1.06 5.24
N GLY A 146 12.71 -2.27 5.53
CA GLY A 146 13.22 -3.09 6.64
C GLY A 146 14.70 -3.43 6.50
N ASP A 147 15.13 -3.78 5.29
CA ASP A 147 16.54 -4.06 4.98
C ASP A 147 17.42 -2.81 5.15
N ALA A 148 16.94 -1.63 4.74
CA ALA A 148 17.66 -0.38 4.90
C ALA A 148 17.81 -0.01 6.39
N ILE A 149 16.72 -0.10 7.16
CA ILE A 149 16.74 0.13 8.61
C ILE A 149 17.71 -0.84 9.28
N LYS A 150 17.61 -2.13 8.96
CA LYS A 150 18.48 -3.14 9.56
C LYS A 150 19.96 -2.87 9.27
N LYS A 151 20.32 -2.60 8.02
CA LYS A 151 21.71 -2.31 7.62
C LYS A 151 22.24 -1.07 8.34
N PHE A 152 21.41 -0.02 8.45
CA PHE A 152 21.78 1.17 9.19
C PHE A 152 22.03 0.86 10.66
N ILE A 153 21.10 0.16 11.32
CA ILE A 153 21.21 -0.21 12.75
C ILE A 153 22.44 -1.08 13.00
N ASP A 154 22.72 -2.07 12.16
CA ASP A 154 23.88 -2.92 12.30
C ASP A 154 25.18 -2.08 12.28
N LYS A 155 25.34 -1.21 11.27
CA LYS A 155 26.47 -0.31 11.13
C LYS A 155 26.58 0.71 12.28
N PHE A 156 25.45 1.32 12.66
CA PHE A 156 25.39 2.26 13.78
C PHE A 156 25.84 1.60 15.09
N ASN A 157 25.47 0.34 15.30
CA ASN A 157 25.83 -0.38 16.52
C ASN A 157 27.27 -0.88 16.56
N GLU A 158 27.98 -0.94 15.41
CA GLU A 158 29.44 -1.19 15.41
C GLU A 158 30.20 -0.16 16.25
N ASP A 159 29.80 1.12 16.15
CA ASP A 159 30.42 2.21 16.88
C ASP A 159 29.87 2.37 18.31
N LYS A 160 28.54 2.27 18.48
CA LYS A 160 27.85 2.53 19.75
C LYS A 160 27.93 1.38 20.74
N GLN A 161 28.00 0.15 20.25
CA GLN A 161 28.13 -1.08 21.03
C GLN A 161 27.03 -1.27 22.09
N PHE A 162 25.78 -0.95 21.74
CA PHE A 162 24.63 -1.28 22.57
C PHE A 162 24.46 -2.79 22.66
N ALA A 163 24.07 -3.30 23.83
CA ALA A 163 23.82 -4.74 24.03
C ALA A 163 22.53 -5.18 23.33
N LEU A 164 21.54 -4.29 23.22
CA LEU A 164 20.25 -4.56 22.62
C LEU A 164 19.65 -3.29 22.04
N ILE A 165 19.13 -3.37 20.83
CA ILE A 165 18.32 -2.31 20.19
C ILE A 165 16.94 -2.89 19.90
N ILE A 166 15.91 -2.30 20.50
CA ILE A 166 14.53 -2.79 20.45
C ILE A 166 13.71 -1.84 19.56
N SER A 167 13.02 -2.38 18.56
CA SER A 167 12.01 -1.61 17.84
C SER A 167 10.68 -1.66 18.58
N THR A 168 10.04 -0.52 18.77
CA THR A 168 8.69 -0.40 19.31
C THR A 168 7.71 -0.02 18.22
N GLN A 169 6.42 -0.35 18.39
CA GLN A 169 5.36 0.02 17.48
C GLN A 169 4.35 0.88 18.24
N GLY A 170 4.34 2.19 17.93
CA GLY A 170 3.40 3.14 18.48
C GLY A 170 3.31 3.19 20.02
N ASP A 171 2.32 3.93 20.48
CA ASP A 171 2.00 4.09 21.90
C ASP A 171 0.90 3.12 22.36
N VAL A 172 0.56 2.11 21.54
CA VAL A 172 -0.54 1.17 21.82
C VAL A 172 0.00 -0.13 22.39
N LEU A 173 -0.55 -0.56 23.50
CA LEU A 173 -0.22 -1.86 24.11
C LEU A 173 -0.83 -3.02 23.29
N PRO A 174 -0.12 -4.16 23.16
CA PRO A 174 1.15 -4.51 23.79
C PRO A 174 2.36 -3.92 23.05
N SER A 175 3.21 -3.17 23.74
CA SER A 175 4.49 -2.67 23.25
C SER A 175 5.64 -3.41 23.92
N PRO A 176 6.75 -3.75 23.23
CA PRO A 176 7.91 -4.37 23.85
C PRO A 176 8.60 -3.46 24.87
N VAL A 177 8.43 -2.14 24.75
CA VAL A 177 8.85 -1.15 25.76
C VAL A 177 7.63 -0.36 26.19
N VAL A 178 7.26 -0.51 27.46
CA VAL A 178 6.08 0.16 28.05
C VAL A 178 6.47 1.48 28.70
N ALA A 179 7.68 1.56 29.26
CA ALA A 179 8.27 2.75 29.85
C ALA A 179 9.80 2.64 29.81
N GLY A 180 10.46 3.76 29.63
CA GLY A 180 11.92 3.86 29.59
C GLY A 180 12.38 5.28 29.88
N ASP A 181 13.66 5.43 30.20
CA ASP A 181 14.30 6.74 30.29
C ASP A 181 14.43 7.32 28.86
N ALA A 182 14.15 8.61 28.71
CA ALA A 182 14.25 9.29 27.41
C ALA A 182 15.67 9.22 26.80
N SER A 183 16.71 9.10 27.62
CA SER A 183 18.09 8.92 27.15
C SER A 183 18.35 7.58 26.45
N LEU A 184 17.42 6.60 26.59
CA LEU A 184 17.48 5.28 25.93
C LEU A 184 16.70 5.27 24.61
N ASP A 185 15.95 6.32 24.28
CA ASP A 185 15.26 6.49 23.02
C ASP A 185 16.23 7.03 21.95
N ILE A 186 16.51 6.20 20.96
CA ILE A 186 17.38 6.56 19.83
C ILE A 186 16.62 6.88 18.55
N THR A 187 15.30 7.09 18.63
CA THR A 187 14.44 7.28 17.46
C THR A 187 14.92 8.40 16.55
N ASP A 188 15.18 9.59 17.12
CA ASP A 188 15.59 10.76 16.34
C ASP A 188 16.95 10.56 15.65
N ILE A 189 17.87 9.87 16.34
CA ILE A 189 19.20 9.54 15.79
C ILE A 189 19.07 8.55 14.63
N VAL A 190 18.20 7.56 14.76
CA VAL A 190 17.94 6.58 13.71
C VAL A 190 17.34 7.26 12.49
N ILE A 191 16.33 8.12 12.67
CA ILE A 191 15.69 8.87 11.58
C ILE A 191 16.71 9.77 10.86
N ALA A 192 17.46 10.57 11.63
CA ALA A 192 18.44 11.47 11.05
C ALA A 192 19.53 10.72 10.24
N GLY A 193 20.04 9.62 10.80
CA GLY A 193 21.08 8.83 10.14
C GLY A 193 20.59 8.11 8.89
N LEU A 194 19.37 7.54 8.92
CA LEU A 194 18.74 6.91 7.76
C LEU A 194 18.52 7.93 6.62
N ASN A 195 18.03 9.11 6.93
CA ASN A 195 17.79 10.16 5.94
C ASN A 195 19.11 10.69 5.35
N GLU A 196 20.14 10.86 6.17
CA GLU A 196 21.47 11.27 5.70
C GLU A 196 22.07 10.22 4.74
N GLU A 197 21.97 8.92 5.08
CA GLU A 197 22.48 7.85 4.24
C GLU A 197 21.69 7.73 2.94
N TYR A 198 20.37 7.86 2.99
CA TYR A 198 19.50 7.84 1.81
C TYR A 198 19.82 8.97 0.84
N VAL A 199 19.93 10.21 1.31
CA VAL A 199 20.27 11.37 0.48
C VAL A 199 21.65 11.18 -0.18
N LYS A 200 22.64 10.69 0.57
CA LYS A 200 23.99 10.40 0.03
C LYS A 200 23.97 9.34 -1.07
N ASN A 201 23.16 8.28 -0.90
CA ASN A 201 23.07 7.21 -1.89
C ASN A 201 22.30 7.67 -3.13
N LYS A 202 21.20 8.40 -2.98
CA LYS A 202 20.43 8.98 -4.09
C LYS A 202 21.27 9.94 -4.93
N ALA A 203 22.16 10.72 -4.30
CA ALA A 203 23.08 11.61 -5.01
C ALA A 203 24.14 10.85 -5.83
N LYS A 204 24.56 9.65 -5.40
CA LYS A 204 25.51 8.81 -6.14
C LYS A 204 24.90 8.10 -7.34
N GLU A 205 23.61 7.75 -7.27
CA GLU A 205 22.88 7.10 -8.37
C GLU A 205 22.57 8.07 -9.51
N ASN A 206 22.49 9.37 -9.21
CA ASN A 206 22.20 10.42 -10.18
C ASN A 206 23.44 11.03 -10.87
N ASN A 207 24.65 10.58 -10.53
CA ASN A 207 25.92 10.99 -11.13
C ASN A 207 26.55 9.88 -11.95
#